data_a96e14658afdc743cbce77f6b3a6838f
#
_entry.id   a96e14658afdc743cbce77f6b3a6838f
#
_cell.length_a   1.000
_cell.length_b   1.000
_cell.length_c   1.000
_cell.angle_alpha   90.00
_cell.angle_beta   90.00
_cell.angle_gamma   90.00
#
_symmetry.space_group_name_H-M   'P 1'
#
loop_
_entity.id
_entity.type
_entity.pdbx_description
1 polymer ?
#
loop_
_entity_poly.entity_id
_entity_poly.type
_entity_poly.pdbx_seq_one_letter_code
_entity_poly.pdbx_strand_id
1 'polypeptide(L)'
;MRFYIIASGSKGNATLLEHDGRVLLIDMGITLSRLKSELESIGYNINDIQAVLFTHEHSDHASGARFFDEDVIYATEGTLGGSKHHILKPYEKINILGLNVTPLATSHDAFAPIGFLFENSIEKLVYMTDTGFISEKNLEVMRNADYYIIESNHNIKMLLQTNRPAELKQRILSDFGHLSNEDSALYMSELIGDKTKEIALAHISEEANDNETALGTYLRILKKRFVDIDKIRIYCAEQWSMIQGGQAREN
;
A
#
# COMPACT_ATOMS: atom_id res chain seq x y z
N MET A 1 -4.50 -10.76 -11.04
CA MET A 1 -4.38 -9.30 -10.82
C MET A 1 -2.98 -8.86 -11.21
N ARG A 2 -2.83 -7.69 -11.81
CA ARG A 2 -1.54 -7.04 -12.11
C ARG A 2 -1.56 -5.66 -11.47
N PHE A 3 -0.45 -5.25 -10.87
CA PHE A 3 -0.37 -3.93 -10.26
C PHE A 3 0.92 -3.22 -10.63
N TYR A 4 0.88 -1.89 -10.60
CA TYR A 4 2.01 -1.03 -10.84
C TYR A 4 2.12 -0.03 -9.69
N ILE A 5 3.15 -0.17 -8.86
CA ILE A 5 3.45 0.80 -7.82
C ILE A 5 4.20 1.95 -8.50
N ILE A 6 3.48 3.03 -8.83
CA ILE A 6 4.00 4.18 -9.58
C ILE A 6 4.90 5.03 -8.69
N ALA A 7 4.52 5.17 -7.44
CA ALA A 7 5.29 5.87 -6.41
C ALA A 7 4.91 5.34 -5.04
N SER A 8 5.89 5.25 -4.14
CA SER A 8 5.65 4.85 -2.76
C SER A 8 6.62 5.54 -1.82
N GLY A 9 6.10 6.36 -0.89
CA GLY A 9 6.86 7.11 0.10
C GLY A 9 6.27 8.49 0.40
N SER A 10 6.86 9.21 1.32
CA SER A 10 6.34 10.49 1.87
C SER A 10 6.33 11.67 0.89
N LYS A 11 6.74 11.49 -0.36
CA LYS A 11 6.66 12.51 -1.42
C LYS A 11 5.55 12.24 -2.42
N GLY A 12 4.73 11.22 -2.18
CA GLY A 12 3.56 10.88 -2.96
C GLY A 12 3.44 9.39 -3.21
N ASN A 13 2.22 8.90 -3.08
CA ASN A 13 1.85 7.51 -3.27
C ASN A 13 0.83 7.41 -4.41
N ALA A 14 1.01 6.42 -5.27
CA ALA A 14 0.06 6.07 -6.32
C ALA A 14 0.33 4.63 -6.79
N THR A 15 -0.69 3.80 -6.75
CA THR A 15 -0.60 2.40 -7.22
C THR A 15 -1.76 2.11 -8.14
N LEU A 16 -1.46 1.65 -9.36
CA LEU A 16 -2.46 1.19 -10.31
C LEU A 16 -2.70 -0.31 -10.13
N LEU A 17 -3.96 -0.72 -10.10
CA LEU A 17 -4.36 -2.13 -10.09
C LEU A 17 -5.20 -2.43 -11.34
N GLU A 18 -4.78 -3.44 -12.10
CA GLU A 18 -5.50 -3.95 -13.26
C GLU A 18 -6.10 -5.33 -12.97
N HIS A 19 -7.37 -5.48 -13.32
CA HIS A 19 -8.10 -6.73 -13.23
C HIS A 19 -9.13 -6.85 -14.35
N ASP A 20 -9.01 -7.91 -15.18
CA ASP A 20 -9.92 -8.20 -16.29
C ASP A 20 -10.15 -7.00 -17.24
N GLY A 21 -9.07 -6.29 -17.59
CA GLY A 21 -9.10 -5.10 -18.46
C GLY A 21 -9.70 -3.85 -17.81
N ARG A 22 -9.96 -3.89 -16.52
CA ARG A 22 -10.43 -2.75 -15.73
C ARG A 22 -9.28 -2.20 -14.89
N VAL A 23 -9.26 -0.90 -14.72
CA VAL A 23 -8.15 -0.17 -14.09
C VAL A 23 -8.68 0.65 -12.93
N LEU A 24 -8.09 0.48 -11.76
CA LEU A 24 -8.33 1.32 -10.60
C LEU A 24 -7.02 1.89 -10.07
N LEU A 25 -7.09 3.06 -9.45
CA LEU A 25 -5.97 3.74 -8.82
C LEU A 25 -6.15 3.73 -7.31
N ILE A 26 -5.09 3.43 -6.57
CA ILE A 26 -5.02 3.55 -5.10
C ILE A 26 -4.13 4.74 -4.81
N ASP A 27 -4.69 5.75 -4.17
CA ASP A 27 -4.08 7.05 -3.88
C ASP A 27 -3.63 7.85 -5.13
N MET A 28 -3.55 9.16 -4.95
CA MET A 28 -3.06 10.11 -5.95
C MET A 28 -2.29 11.24 -5.24
N GLY A 29 -1.16 10.88 -4.66
CA GLY A 29 -0.26 11.81 -3.97
C GLY A 29 0.85 12.38 -4.86
N ILE A 30 0.86 12.01 -6.15
CA ILE A 30 1.85 12.48 -7.14
C ILE A 30 1.24 13.56 -8.05
N THR A 31 2.09 14.21 -8.85
CA THR A 31 1.60 15.21 -9.83
C THR A 31 0.85 14.53 -10.97
N LEU A 32 -0.16 15.23 -11.51
CA LEU A 32 -0.93 14.74 -12.66
C LEU A 32 -0.03 14.47 -13.89
N SER A 33 1.00 15.30 -14.10
CA SER A 33 1.95 15.10 -15.20
C SER A 33 2.71 13.79 -15.06
N ARG A 34 3.15 13.46 -13.83
CA ARG A 34 3.84 12.20 -13.56
C ARG A 34 2.90 11.01 -13.76
N LEU A 35 1.68 11.06 -13.19
CA LEU A 35 0.71 9.98 -13.40
C LEU A 35 0.47 9.72 -14.89
N LYS A 36 0.23 10.77 -15.69
CA LYS A 36 0.01 10.62 -17.14
C LYS A 36 1.18 9.97 -17.84
N SER A 37 2.41 10.43 -17.57
CA SER A 37 3.63 9.86 -18.18
C SER A 37 3.82 8.38 -17.83
N GLU A 38 3.58 8.01 -16.58
CA GLU A 38 3.72 6.61 -16.14
C GLU A 38 2.62 5.71 -16.76
N LEU A 39 1.37 6.20 -16.82
CA LEU A 39 0.28 5.49 -17.49
C LEU A 39 0.58 5.25 -18.97
N GLU A 40 1.04 6.29 -19.70
CA GLU A 40 1.41 6.18 -21.12
C GLU A 40 2.52 5.15 -21.34
N SER A 41 3.48 5.05 -20.42
CA SER A 41 4.61 4.09 -20.52
C SER A 41 4.16 2.63 -20.47
N ILE A 42 2.98 2.37 -19.89
CA ILE A 42 2.38 1.02 -19.76
C ILE A 42 1.13 0.86 -20.63
N GLY A 43 0.85 1.80 -21.53
CA GLY A 43 -0.21 1.71 -22.53
C GLY A 43 -1.59 2.14 -22.05
N TYR A 44 -1.69 2.86 -20.92
CA TYR A 44 -2.91 3.45 -20.39
C TYR A 44 -2.92 4.98 -20.51
N ASN A 45 -4.09 5.55 -20.30
CA ASN A 45 -4.26 6.99 -20.11
C ASN A 45 -5.17 7.25 -18.89
N ILE A 46 -5.28 8.50 -18.47
CA ILE A 46 -6.03 8.85 -17.26
C ILE A 46 -7.53 8.49 -17.34
N ASN A 47 -8.10 8.49 -18.54
CA ASN A 47 -9.52 8.15 -18.73
C ASN A 47 -9.79 6.64 -18.66
N ASP A 48 -8.74 5.81 -18.65
CA ASP A 48 -8.87 4.37 -18.43
C ASP A 48 -9.07 4.02 -16.96
N ILE A 49 -8.80 4.98 -16.04
CA ILE A 49 -9.02 4.80 -14.61
C ILE A 49 -10.52 4.90 -14.33
N GLN A 50 -11.10 3.79 -13.91
CA GLN A 50 -12.55 3.64 -13.69
C GLN A 50 -12.94 3.75 -12.20
N ALA A 51 -11.98 3.66 -11.29
CA ALA A 51 -12.18 3.88 -9.86
C ALA A 51 -10.88 4.42 -9.22
N VAL A 52 -11.03 5.30 -8.24
CA VAL A 52 -9.91 5.83 -7.44
C VAL A 52 -10.24 5.63 -5.97
N LEU A 53 -9.41 4.89 -5.27
CA LEU A 53 -9.57 4.56 -3.86
C LEU A 53 -8.55 5.33 -3.04
N PHE A 54 -9.01 6.11 -2.07
CA PHE A 54 -8.12 6.84 -1.18
C PHE A 54 -8.02 6.17 0.18
N THR A 55 -6.78 6.02 0.66
CA THR A 55 -6.47 5.42 1.97
C THR A 55 -6.78 6.39 3.10
N HIS A 56 -6.38 7.65 2.97
CA HIS A 56 -6.59 8.72 3.96
C HIS A 56 -6.32 10.12 3.35
N GLU A 57 -6.52 11.18 4.17
CA GLU A 57 -6.50 12.57 3.70
C GLU A 57 -5.13 13.22 3.56
N HIS A 58 -4.02 12.61 3.96
CA HIS A 58 -2.71 13.23 3.85
C HIS A 58 -2.36 13.61 2.40
N SER A 59 -1.64 14.71 2.23
CA SER A 59 -1.41 15.29 0.91
C SER A 59 -0.61 14.40 -0.04
N ASP A 60 0.26 13.57 0.50
CA ASP A 60 1.04 12.56 -0.25
C ASP A 60 0.21 11.33 -0.67
N HIS A 61 -1.09 11.31 -0.33
CA HIS A 61 -2.07 10.32 -0.76
C HIS A 61 -3.23 10.95 -1.54
N ALA A 62 -3.81 12.06 -1.07
CA ALA A 62 -5.08 12.58 -1.57
C ALA A 62 -5.00 13.91 -2.33
N SER A 63 -3.81 14.54 -2.50
CA SER A 63 -3.68 15.85 -3.16
C SER A 63 -4.19 15.89 -4.59
N GLY A 64 -4.22 14.77 -5.28
CA GLY A 64 -4.70 14.62 -6.64
C GLY A 64 -6.17 14.24 -6.78
N ALA A 65 -6.95 14.12 -5.70
CA ALA A 65 -8.36 13.75 -5.74
C ALA A 65 -9.18 14.67 -6.67
N ARG A 66 -8.84 15.96 -6.70
CA ARG A 66 -9.47 17.00 -7.55
C ARG A 66 -9.37 16.77 -9.07
N PHE A 67 -8.57 15.81 -9.52
CA PHE A 67 -8.42 15.50 -10.94
C PHE A 67 -9.37 14.41 -11.43
N PHE A 68 -10.19 13.86 -10.55
CA PHE A 68 -11.14 12.79 -10.84
C PHE A 68 -12.56 13.24 -10.51
N ASP A 69 -13.51 12.70 -11.26
CA ASP A 69 -14.94 12.93 -11.02
C ASP A 69 -15.38 12.22 -9.73
N GLU A 70 -16.32 12.82 -9.01
CA GLU A 70 -16.82 12.30 -7.73
C GLU A 70 -17.40 10.87 -7.86
N ASP A 71 -17.95 10.54 -9.02
CA ASP A 71 -18.57 9.25 -9.30
C ASP A 71 -17.60 8.05 -9.35
N VAL A 72 -16.31 8.32 -9.53
CA VAL A 72 -15.28 7.27 -9.56
C VAL A 72 -14.46 7.21 -8.27
N ILE A 73 -14.73 8.08 -7.31
CA ILE A 73 -13.94 8.19 -6.05
C ILE A 73 -14.56 7.35 -4.94
N TYR A 74 -13.73 6.63 -4.23
CA TYR A 74 -14.05 5.80 -3.07
C TYR A 74 -13.12 6.16 -1.90
N ALA A 75 -13.67 6.50 -0.74
CA ALA A 75 -12.92 6.83 0.46
C ALA A 75 -13.77 6.65 1.72
N THR A 76 -13.17 6.69 2.91
CA THR A 76 -13.93 6.79 4.16
C THR A 76 -14.57 8.17 4.31
N GLU A 77 -15.59 8.25 5.14
CA GLU A 77 -16.24 9.52 5.47
C GLU A 77 -15.20 10.49 6.07
N GLY A 78 -15.17 11.71 5.56
CA GLY A 78 -14.26 12.76 6.05
C GLY A 78 -12.89 12.82 5.37
N THR A 79 -12.43 11.78 4.70
CA THR A 79 -11.12 11.75 4.01
C THR A 79 -10.98 12.88 2.98
N LEU A 80 -12.03 13.24 2.27
CA LEU A 80 -11.99 14.25 1.21
C LEU A 80 -12.79 15.53 1.52
N GLY A 81 -12.87 15.90 2.81
CA GLY A 81 -13.31 17.22 3.23
C GLY A 81 -14.73 17.63 2.80
N GLY A 82 -15.65 16.68 2.64
CA GLY A 82 -17.05 16.95 2.29
C GLY A 82 -17.36 16.92 0.78
N SER A 83 -16.39 16.57 -0.08
CA SER A 83 -16.65 16.19 -1.48
C SER A 83 -17.55 14.96 -1.53
N LYS A 84 -18.45 14.91 -2.51
CA LYS A 84 -19.25 13.71 -2.73
C LYS A 84 -18.34 12.60 -3.26
N HIS A 85 -18.49 11.40 -2.73
CA HIS A 85 -17.77 10.21 -3.16
C HIS A 85 -18.50 8.97 -2.62
N HIS A 86 -18.11 7.79 -3.09
CA HIS A 86 -18.60 6.53 -2.54
C HIS A 86 -17.97 6.27 -1.18
N ILE A 87 -18.80 6.18 -0.14
CA ILE A 87 -18.33 5.98 1.23
C ILE A 87 -17.93 4.53 1.46
N LEU A 88 -16.66 4.34 1.83
CA LEU A 88 -16.14 3.06 2.29
C LEU A 88 -16.23 2.98 3.81
N LYS A 89 -16.55 1.79 4.32
CA LYS A 89 -16.53 1.52 5.76
C LYS A 89 -15.59 0.36 6.06
N PRO A 90 -14.74 0.49 7.08
CA PRO A 90 -13.83 -0.59 7.45
C PRO A 90 -14.58 -1.92 7.65
N TYR A 91 -14.05 -2.96 6.99
CA TYR A 91 -14.55 -4.35 7.01
C TYR A 91 -15.90 -4.59 6.34
N GLU A 92 -16.52 -3.58 5.70
CA GLU A 92 -17.67 -3.79 4.84
C GLU A 92 -17.18 -4.09 3.41
N LYS A 93 -17.43 -5.31 2.94
CA LYS A 93 -17.04 -5.75 1.59
C LYS A 93 -17.93 -5.09 0.55
N ILE A 94 -17.33 -4.49 -0.46
CA ILE A 94 -18.01 -3.90 -1.62
C ILE A 94 -17.43 -4.47 -2.92
N ASN A 95 -18.25 -4.59 -3.95
CA ASN A 95 -17.76 -4.93 -5.28
C ASN A 95 -17.44 -3.67 -6.09
N ILE A 96 -16.17 -3.52 -6.48
CA ILE A 96 -15.70 -2.43 -7.31
C ILE A 96 -15.07 -3.04 -8.57
N LEU A 97 -15.64 -2.78 -9.73
CA LEU A 97 -15.13 -3.26 -11.02
C LEU A 97 -14.90 -4.79 -11.08
N GLY A 98 -15.73 -5.57 -10.40
CA GLY A 98 -15.62 -7.03 -10.36
C GLY A 98 -14.67 -7.59 -9.31
N LEU A 99 -13.94 -6.74 -8.59
CA LEU A 99 -13.16 -7.10 -7.41
C LEU A 99 -14.00 -6.95 -6.14
N ASN A 100 -13.89 -7.90 -5.24
CA ASN A 100 -14.35 -7.72 -3.87
C ASN A 100 -13.29 -6.93 -3.11
N VAL A 101 -13.63 -5.73 -2.69
CA VAL A 101 -12.76 -4.82 -1.94
C VAL A 101 -13.23 -4.77 -0.50
N THR A 102 -12.34 -5.07 0.43
CA THR A 102 -12.60 -4.92 1.87
C THR A 102 -11.64 -3.85 2.40
N PRO A 103 -12.15 -2.67 2.81
CA PRO A 103 -11.33 -1.67 3.49
C PRO A 103 -10.89 -2.20 4.85
N LEU A 104 -9.62 -2.04 5.19
CA LEU A 104 -9.00 -2.49 6.43
C LEU A 104 -8.60 -1.27 7.26
N ALA A 105 -9.13 -1.12 8.48
CA ALA A 105 -8.72 0.00 9.32
C ALA A 105 -7.22 -0.06 9.61
N THR A 106 -6.49 1.04 9.36
CA THR A 106 -5.10 1.19 9.75
C THR A 106 -4.98 2.04 11.01
N SER A 107 -3.83 1.98 11.67
CA SER A 107 -3.53 2.79 12.83
C SER A 107 -2.54 3.88 12.44
N HIS A 108 -3.09 5.05 12.11
CA HIS A 108 -2.32 6.19 11.64
C HIS A 108 -2.92 7.51 12.16
N ASP A 109 -2.15 8.59 12.17
CA ASP A 109 -2.58 9.91 12.61
C ASP A 109 -3.41 10.66 11.55
N ALA A 110 -4.45 9.98 11.06
CA ALA A 110 -5.42 10.46 10.09
C ALA A 110 -6.85 10.25 10.60
N PHE A 111 -7.86 10.86 9.95
CA PHE A 111 -9.23 10.86 10.45
C PHE A 111 -9.87 9.47 10.47
N ALA A 112 -9.80 8.74 9.36
CA ALA A 112 -10.35 7.40 9.24
C ALA A 112 -9.53 6.57 8.23
N PRO A 113 -8.24 6.30 8.54
CA PRO A 113 -7.31 5.71 7.61
C PRO A 113 -7.61 4.24 7.36
N ILE A 114 -7.44 3.81 6.11
CA ILE A 114 -7.67 2.44 5.68
C ILE A 114 -6.57 1.94 4.74
N GLY A 115 -6.31 0.65 4.78
CA GLY A 115 -5.73 -0.10 3.68
C GLY A 115 -6.81 -0.89 2.95
N PHE A 116 -6.41 -1.77 2.06
CA PHE A 116 -7.35 -2.53 1.22
C PHE A 116 -6.97 -3.99 1.10
N LEU A 117 -7.98 -4.84 1.12
CA LEU A 117 -7.91 -6.22 0.68
C LEU A 117 -8.73 -6.34 -0.61
N PHE A 118 -8.07 -6.73 -1.71
CA PHE A 118 -8.68 -7.01 -3.00
C PHE A 118 -8.74 -8.52 -3.21
N GLU A 119 -9.91 -9.03 -3.58
CA GLU A 119 -10.12 -10.46 -3.81
C GLU A 119 -10.91 -10.68 -5.10
N ASN A 120 -10.49 -11.64 -5.89
CA ASN A 120 -11.33 -12.27 -6.91
C ASN A 120 -11.47 -13.77 -6.61
N SER A 121 -11.99 -14.57 -7.55
CA SER A 121 -12.17 -16.01 -7.36
C SER A 121 -10.87 -16.82 -7.24
N ILE A 122 -9.71 -16.23 -7.56
CA ILE A 122 -8.43 -16.92 -7.72
C ILE A 122 -7.37 -16.33 -6.80
N GLU A 123 -7.29 -15.00 -6.70
CA GLU A 123 -6.16 -14.27 -6.12
C GLU A 123 -6.63 -13.25 -5.08
N LYS A 124 -5.69 -12.93 -4.18
CA LYS A 124 -5.87 -12.01 -3.08
C LYS A 124 -4.66 -11.08 -3.00
N LEU A 125 -4.92 -9.76 -2.99
CA LEU A 125 -3.90 -8.73 -2.83
C LEU A 125 -4.22 -7.87 -1.60
N VAL A 126 -3.23 -7.66 -0.76
CA VAL A 126 -3.25 -6.75 0.38
C VAL A 126 -2.46 -5.49 0.04
N TYR A 127 -3.07 -4.32 0.25
CA TYR A 127 -2.42 -3.02 0.22
C TYR A 127 -2.53 -2.39 1.60
N MET A 128 -1.41 -2.23 2.30
CA MET A 128 -1.40 -1.66 3.66
C MET A 128 -0.12 -0.85 3.89
N THR A 129 -0.27 0.46 3.81
CA THR A 129 0.73 1.47 4.15
C THR A 129 0.17 2.37 5.24
N ASP A 130 1.01 3.17 5.82
CA ASP A 130 0.64 4.16 6.83
C ASP A 130 -0.10 3.53 8.02
N THR A 131 0.63 2.70 8.73
CA THR A 131 0.12 2.06 9.95
C THR A 131 1.24 1.82 10.96
N GLY A 132 1.03 2.17 12.21
CA GLY A 132 1.98 1.91 13.29
C GLY A 132 1.91 0.47 13.80
N PHE A 133 0.78 -0.22 13.63
CA PHE A 133 0.64 -1.64 13.93
C PHE A 133 -0.46 -2.30 13.08
N ILE A 134 -0.44 -3.62 12.97
CA ILE A 134 -1.48 -4.41 12.30
C ILE A 134 -2.33 -5.11 13.36
N SER A 135 -3.63 -4.80 13.41
CA SER A 135 -4.56 -5.38 14.36
C SER A 135 -4.76 -6.90 14.13
N GLU A 136 -5.14 -7.64 15.18
CA GLU A 136 -5.47 -9.07 15.06
C GLU A 136 -6.55 -9.33 14.00
N LYS A 137 -7.56 -8.44 13.92
CA LYS A 137 -8.61 -8.51 12.90
C LYS A 137 -8.05 -8.37 11.47
N ASN A 138 -7.08 -7.48 11.27
CA ASN A 138 -6.40 -7.36 9.99
C ASN A 138 -5.54 -8.59 9.69
N LEU A 139 -4.78 -9.08 10.67
CA LEU A 139 -3.98 -10.30 10.51
C LEU A 139 -4.84 -11.49 10.06
N GLU A 140 -6.01 -11.68 10.66
CA GLU A 140 -6.93 -12.76 10.31
C GLU A 140 -7.34 -12.71 8.83
N VAL A 141 -7.77 -11.55 8.33
CA VAL A 141 -8.27 -11.40 6.95
C VAL A 141 -7.15 -11.31 5.91
N MET A 142 -5.97 -10.83 6.30
CA MET A 142 -4.82 -10.67 5.39
C MET A 142 -4.06 -11.97 5.14
N ARG A 143 -4.18 -12.99 5.99
CA ARG A 143 -3.41 -14.24 5.91
C ARG A 143 -3.47 -14.89 4.55
N ASN A 144 -2.32 -15.45 4.13
CA ASN A 144 -2.17 -16.28 2.94
C ASN A 144 -2.68 -15.59 1.66
N ALA A 145 -2.41 -14.29 1.51
CA ALA A 145 -2.65 -13.59 0.27
C ALA A 145 -1.56 -13.92 -0.77
N ASP A 146 -1.92 -13.81 -2.05
CA ASP A 146 -0.98 -14.01 -3.16
C ASP A 146 0.02 -12.87 -3.26
N TYR A 147 -0.43 -11.63 -2.99
CA TYR A 147 0.36 -10.41 -3.13
C TYR A 147 0.20 -9.51 -1.90
N TYR A 148 1.31 -8.94 -1.47
CA TYR A 148 1.33 -7.94 -0.41
C TYR A 148 2.07 -6.69 -0.90
N ILE A 149 1.43 -5.54 -0.76
CA ILE A 149 2.07 -4.22 -0.79
C ILE A 149 1.96 -3.74 0.66
N ILE A 150 3.05 -3.85 1.38
CA ILE A 150 3.07 -3.68 2.85
C ILE A 150 4.11 -2.65 3.27
N GLU A 151 3.79 -1.84 4.26
CA GLU A 151 4.71 -0.85 4.81
C GLU A 151 5.97 -1.49 5.40
N SER A 152 7.13 -0.87 5.09
CA SER A 152 8.43 -1.12 5.73
C SER A 152 9.16 0.22 5.82
N ASN A 153 8.62 1.11 6.69
CA ASN A 153 8.95 2.54 6.63
C ASN A 153 10.37 2.85 7.09
N HIS A 154 10.80 2.36 8.23
CA HIS A 154 12.06 2.81 8.81
C HIS A 154 12.84 1.68 9.49
N ASN A 155 14.16 1.87 9.53
CA ASN A 155 15.05 1.19 10.48
C ASN A 155 15.10 2.04 11.75
N ILE A 156 14.81 1.45 12.91
CA ILE A 156 14.74 2.16 14.21
C ILE A 156 16.04 2.90 14.51
N LYS A 157 17.21 2.27 14.26
CA LYS A 157 18.51 2.87 14.53
C LYS A 157 18.78 4.06 13.62
N MET A 158 18.47 3.93 12.32
CA MET A 158 18.63 5.03 11.36
C MET A 158 17.69 6.18 11.71
N LEU A 159 16.43 5.91 12.07
CA LEU A 159 15.47 6.93 12.49
C LEU A 159 16.01 7.73 13.70
N LEU A 160 16.52 7.05 14.71
CA LEU A 160 17.09 7.72 15.90
C LEU A 160 18.30 8.61 15.56
N GLN A 161 19.05 8.29 14.52
CA GLN A 161 20.21 9.04 14.05
C GLN A 161 19.88 10.21 13.12
N THR A 162 18.65 10.33 12.61
CA THR A 162 18.23 11.49 11.79
C THR A 162 18.28 12.79 12.59
N ASN A 163 18.24 13.92 11.89
CA ASN A 163 18.12 15.25 12.51
C ASN A 163 16.67 15.66 12.82
N ARG A 164 15.71 14.73 12.71
CA ARG A 164 14.29 14.99 12.99
C ARG A 164 14.09 15.34 14.47
N PRO A 165 13.13 16.25 14.79
CA PRO A 165 12.75 16.55 16.18
C PRO A 165 12.35 15.28 16.95
N ALA A 166 12.58 15.29 18.27
CA ALA A 166 12.29 14.14 19.13
C ALA A 166 10.81 13.74 19.09
N GLU A 167 9.90 14.73 19.07
CA GLU A 167 8.45 14.52 18.98
C GLU A 167 8.06 13.81 17.68
N LEU A 168 8.69 14.17 16.56
CA LEU A 168 8.44 13.51 15.27
C LEU A 168 8.94 12.06 15.28
N LYS A 169 10.11 11.80 15.85
CA LYS A 169 10.63 10.43 16.01
C LYS A 169 9.70 9.58 16.88
N GLN A 170 9.22 10.15 18.00
CA GLN A 170 8.26 9.45 18.87
C GLN A 170 6.94 9.16 18.16
N ARG A 171 6.42 10.10 17.36
CA ARG A 171 5.22 9.88 16.55
C ARG A 171 5.43 8.74 15.56
N ILE A 172 6.55 8.74 14.82
CA ILE A 172 6.87 7.69 13.84
C ILE A 172 6.95 6.31 14.51
N LEU A 173 7.51 6.23 15.72
CA LEU A 173 7.65 4.97 16.49
C LEU A 173 6.38 4.57 17.25
N SER A 174 5.35 5.39 17.25
CA SER A 174 4.10 5.09 17.99
C SER A 174 3.17 4.18 17.20
N ASP A 175 2.15 3.66 17.86
CA ASP A 175 1.07 2.88 17.25
C ASP A 175 0.31 3.65 16.16
N PHE A 176 0.37 4.99 16.17
CA PHE A 176 -0.22 5.87 15.14
C PHE A 176 0.80 6.38 14.12
N GLY A 177 2.01 5.86 14.14
CA GLY A 177 3.08 6.21 13.22
C GLY A 177 3.16 5.26 12.03
N HIS A 178 4.32 4.58 11.92
CA HIS A 178 4.64 3.73 10.80
C HIS A 178 5.32 2.44 11.26
N LEU A 179 5.13 1.35 10.52
CA LEU A 179 5.83 0.09 10.78
C LEU A 179 7.34 0.22 10.59
N SER A 180 8.12 -0.22 11.57
CA SER A 180 9.53 -0.47 11.37
C SER A 180 9.75 -1.66 10.43
N ASN A 181 10.96 -1.78 9.86
CA ASN A 181 11.33 -2.96 9.06
C ASN A 181 11.18 -4.26 9.87
N GLU A 182 11.52 -4.20 11.16
CA GLU A 182 11.44 -5.33 12.08
C GLU A 182 9.99 -5.76 12.33
N ASP A 183 9.13 -4.82 12.69
CA ASP A 183 7.72 -5.11 13.00
C ASP A 183 6.97 -5.59 11.75
N SER A 184 7.20 -4.94 10.61
CA SER A 184 6.64 -5.35 9.33
C SER A 184 7.04 -6.78 8.97
N ALA A 185 8.33 -7.13 9.08
CA ALA A 185 8.80 -8.49 8.81
C ALA A 185 8.27 -9.52 9.80
N LEU A 186 8.06 -9.15 11.07
CA LEU A 186 7.43 -10.02 12.08
C LEU A 186 5.98 -10.31 11.71
N TYR A 187 5.17 -9.30 11.38
CA TYR A 187 3.81 -9.50 10.90
C TYR A 187 3.78 -10.36 9.64
N MET A 188 4.67 -10.09 8.67
CA MET A 188 4.74 -10.90 7.46
C MET A 188 5.09 -12.36 7.74
N SER A 189 5.88 -12.65 8.77
CA SER A 189 6.18 -14.04 9.16
C SER A 189 4.93 -14.83 9.61
N GLU A 190 3.84 -14.14 9.97
CA GLU A 190 2.57 -14.74 10.34
C GLU A 190 1.54 -14.73 9.19
N LEU A 191 1.71 -13.81 8.23
CA LEU A 191 0.80 -13.62 7.11
C LEU A 191 1.12 -14.50 5.90
N ILE A 192 2.42 -14.78 5.67
CA ILE A 192 2.88 -15.62 4.56
C ILE A 192 2.31 -17.01 4.66
N GLY A 193 1.82 -17.52 3.53
CA GLY A 193 1.32 -18.89 3.40
C GLY A 193 1.64 -19.46 2.02
N ASP A 194 1.11 -20.64 1.72
CA ASP A 194 1.41 -21.41 0.51
C ASP A 194 1.02 -20.69 -0.81
N LYS A 195 0.11 -19.71 -0.73
CA LYS A 195 -0.33 -18.91 -1.89
C LYS A 195 0.54 -17.69 -2.13
N THR A 196 1.36 -17.29 -1.18
CA THR A 196 2.12 -16.04 -1.26
C THR A 196 3.17 -16.10 -2.35
N LYS A 197 3.10 -15.19 -3.30
CA LYS A 197 3.96 -15.09 -4.48
C LYS A 197 4.89 -13.90 -4.44
N GLU A 198 4.34 -12.72 -4.02
CA GLU A 198 5.11 -11.48 -4.03
C GLU A 198 4.83 -10.61 -2.79
N ILE A 199 5.90 -9.95 -2.32
CA ILE A 199 5.85 -8.99 -1.24
C ILE A 199 6.61 -7.74 -1.70
N ALA A 200 5.89 -6.63 -1.91
CA ALA A 200 6.47 -5.32 -2.16
C ALA A 200 6.56 -4.56 -0.82
N LEU A 201 7.79 -4.25 -0.40
CA LEU A 201 8.05 -3.40 0.75
C LEU A 201 7.82 -1.95 0.33
N ALA A 202 6.80 -1.31 0.89
CA ALA A 202 6.31 -0.02 0.47
C ALA A 202 6.55 1.06 1.53
N HIS A 203 6.36 2.32 1.13
CA HIS A 203 6.45 3.51 2.00
C HIS A 203 7.78 3.62 2.76
N ILE A 204 8.89 3.32 2.06
CA ILE A 204 10.25 3.33 2.61
C ILE A 204 10.70 4.78 2.80
N SER A 205 11.15 5.12 4.01
CA SER A 205 11.64 6.46 4.34
C SER A 205 13.01 6.72 3.69
N GLU A 206 13.12 7.79 2.90
CA GLU A 206 14.40 8.19 2.30
C GLU A 206 15.48 8.65 3.31
N GLU A 207 15.08 9.05 4.53
CA GLU A 207 16.01 9.53 5.56
C GLU A 207 16.35 8.49 6.62
N ALA A 208 15.38 7.60 6.92
CA ALA A 208 15.47 6.66 8.04
C ALA A 208 15.51 5.20 7.58
N ASN A 209 15.73 4.96 6.29
CA ASN A 209 15.78 3.64 5.69
C ASN A 209 16.53 3.67 4.35
N ASP A 210 16.77 2.50 3.80
CA ASP A 210 17.15 2.24 2.42
C ASP A 210 16.70 0.83 2.00
N ASN A 211 16.71 0.56 0.69
CA ASN A 211 16.23 -0.71 0.14
C ASN A 211 17.04 -1.91 0.65
N GLU A 212 18.36 -1.78 0.81
CA GLU A 212 19.24 -2.86 1.28
C GLU A 212 18.93 -3.20 2.74
N THR A 213 18.79 -2.17 3.59
CA THR A 213 18.46 -2.32 5.02
C THR A 213 17.06 -2.93 5.22
N ALA A 214 16.07 -2.46 4.46
CA ALA A 214 14.70 -2.98 4.53
C ALA A 214 14.67 -4.47 4.11
N LEU A 215 15.18 -4.78 2.91
CA LEU A 215 15.21 -6.15 2.39
C LEU A 215 16.05 -7.08 3.26
N GLY A 216 17.24 -6.65 3.68
CA GLY A 216 18.12 -7.44 4.56
C GLY A 216 17.48 -7.77 5.91
N THR A 217 16.69 -6.83 6.48
CA THR A 217 15.92 -7.06 7.71
C THR A 217 14.84 -8.10 7.51
N TYR A 218 14.09 -8.01 6.41
CA TYR A 218 13.06 -8.99 6.06
C TYR A 218 13.64 -10.39 5.91
N LEU A 219 14.66 -10.56 5.06
CA LEU A 219 15.27 -11.87 4.82
C LEU A 219 15.82 -12.48 6.10
N ARG A 220 16.47 -11.68 6.96
CA ARG A 220 17.00 -12.12 8.25
C ARG A 220 15.90 -12.60 9.21
N ILE A 221 14.79 -11.85 9.31
CA ILE A 221 13.68 -12.17 10.24
C ILE A 221 12.91 -13.39 9.73
N LEU A 222 12.51 -13.41 8.46
CA LEU A 222 11.78 -14.54 7.88
C LEU A 222 12.57 -15.83 7.99
N LYS A 223 13.89 -15.80 7.71
CA LYS A 223 14.78 -16.96 7.93
C LYS A 223 14.82 -17.39 9.39
N LYS A 224 14.93 -16.44 10.33
CA LYS A 224 14.91 -16.74 11.78
C LYS A 224 13.57 -17.34 12.24
N ARG A 225 12.49 -17.01 11.59
CA ARG A 225 11.14 -17.52 11.85
C ARG A 225 10.82 -18.81 11.08
N PHE A 226 11.81 -19.34 10.35
CA PHE A 226 11.69 -20.57 9.55
C PHE A 226 10.62 -20.49 8.45
N VAL A 227 10.37 -19.28 7.92
CA VAL A 227 9.47 -19.08 6.78
C VAL A 227 10.21 -19.46 5.50
N ASP A 228 9.61 -20.34 4.70
CA ASP A 228 10.12 -20.67 3.36
C ASP A 228 9.80 -19.52 2.38
N ILE A 229 10.83 -18.88 1.89
CA ILE A 229 10.74 -17.74 0.96
C ILE A 229 11.34 -18.02 -0.41
N ASP A 230 11.77 -19.25 -0.69
CA ASP A 230 12.48 -19.59 -1.94
C ASP A 230 11.65 -19.33 -3.20
N LYS A 231 10.32 -19.35 -3.07
CA LYS A 231 9.38 -19.11 -4.16
C LYS A 231 8.70 -17.74 -4.11
N ILE A 232 9.08 -16.90 -3.13
CA ILE A 232 8.45 -15.58 -2.92
C ILE A 232 9.38 -14.51 -3.45
N ARG A 233 8.88 -13.69 -4.37
CA ARG A 233 9.58 -12.48 -4.81
C ARG A 233 9.39 -11.37 -3.76
N ILE A 234 10.48 -10.97 -3.08
CA ILE A 234 10.47 -9.86 -2.11
C ILE A 234 11.30 -8.72 -2.69
N TYR A 235 10.73 -7.52 -2.76
CA TYR A 235 11.38 -6.34 -3.35
C TYR A 235 10.87 -5.05 -2.72
N CYS A 236 11.62 -3.96 -2.91
CA CYS A 236 11.26 -2.63 -2.42
C CYS A 236 10.52 -1.85 -3.50
N ALA A 237 9.43 -1.19 -3.13
CA ALA A 237 8.81 -0.16 -3.95
C ALA A 237 9.56 1.16 -3.76
N GLU A 238 9.67 1.95 -4.81
CA GLU A 238 10.48 3.16 -4.84
C GLU A 238 9.63 4.43 -4.97
N GLN A 239 10.17 5.54 -4.45
CA GLN A 239 9.50 6.84 -4.58
C GLN A 239 9.49 7.33 -6.04
N TRP A 240 10.51 7.02 -6.83
CA TRP A 240 10.75 7.64 -8.12
C TRP A 240 10.71 6.71 -9.33
N SER A 241 10.66 5.42 -9.12
CA SER A 241 10.65 4.41 -10.17
C SER A 241 9.42 3.51 -10.04
N MET A 242 8.68 3.36 -11.13
CA MET A 242 7.54 2.46 -11.16
C MET A 242 7.99 0.99 -11.13
N ILE A 243 7.34 0.17 -10.32
CA ILE A 243 7.57 -1.27 -10.24
C ILE A 243 6.28 -2.02 -10.55
N GLN A 244 6.39 -3.04 -11.41
CA GLN A 244 5.30 -3.94 -11.73
C GLN A 244 5.35 -5.20 -10.87
N GLY A 245 4.18 -5.62 -10.37
CA GLY A 245 3.94 -6.89 -9.70
C GLY A 245 2.64 -7.56 -10.15
N GLY A 246 2.42 -8.77 -9.63
CA GLY A 246 1.29 -9.60 -10.01
C GLY A 246 1.44 -10.21 -11.40
N GLN A 247 0.44 -10.98 -11.83
CA GLN A 247 0.43 -11.63 -13.15
C GLN A 247 -0.73 -11.12 -14.00
N ALA A 248 -0.45 -10.85 -15.28
CA ALA A 248 -1.50 -10.77 -16.28
C ALA A 248 -2.17 -12.14 -16.42
N ARG A 249 -3.49 -12.20 -16.60
CA ARG A 249 -4.12 -13.43 -17.11
C ARG A 249 -3.55 -13.68 -18.51
N GLU A 250 -2.94 -14.83 -18.73
CA GLU A 250 -2.74 -15.37 -20.08
C GLU A 250 -4.13 -15.69 -20.63
N ASN A 251 -4.52 -14.99 -21.71
CA ASN A 251 -5.75 -15.23 -22.45
C ASN A 251 -5.65 -16.52 -23.28
#